data_11e6aa575fdcc48fefe77cde5df7ac9d
#
_entry.id   11e6aa575fdcc48fefe77cde5df7ac9d
#
_cell.length_a   1.000
_cell.length_b   1.000
_cell.length_c   1.000
_cell.angle_alpha   90.00
_cell.angle_beta   90.00
_cell.angle_gamma   90.00
#
_symmetry.space_group_name_H-M   'P 1'
#
loop_
_entity.id
_entity.type
_entity.pdbx_description
1 polymer ?
#
loop_
_entity_poly.entity_id
_entity_poly.type
_entity_poly.pdbx_seq_one_letter_code
_entity_poly.pdbx_strand_id
1 'polypeptide(L)'
;MKIGLYLSAHKTEVFSQQCESNEKPIIRELELDEAQTELEKLKTDILNNWMPNSDECEDVWGKKIITTSLLIDGVEGHIQTQKQLRDSKNFSGTEHKYTAFFMGSSMIAMAEWYENYNSYRYDTRGITIENIFSHPGVKGAGSILMEYMVNTSENLGELGVICVDALEEAIKAYEQLGFKMDEYSSSQMTLTPSDSEGKWYKNKESEWKFISK
;
A
#
# COMPACT_ATOMS: atom_id res chain seq x y z
N MET A 1 -7.25 2.27 -16.46
CA MET A 1 -6.41 3.21 -15.69
C MET A 1 -5.03 3.29 -16.35
N LYS A 2 -4.48 4.49 -16.63
CA LYS A 2 -3.13 4.60 -17.20
C LYS A 2 -2.13 4.69 -16.06
N ILE A 3 -1.25 3.71 -15.95
CA ILE A 3 -0.11 3.76 -15.03
C ILE A 3 0.90 4.73 -15.65
N GLY A 4 1.15 5.86 -15.00
CA GLY A 4 2.14 6.84 -15.44
C GLY A 4 3.48 6.57 -14.77
N LEU A 5 4.55 6.52 -15.56
CA LEU A 5 5.91 6.48 -15.05
C LEU A 5 6.40 7.92 -14.84
N TYR A 6 6.87 8.25 -13.64
CA TYR A 6 7.61 9.49 -13.39
C TYR A 6 9.09 9.16 -13.45
N LEU A 7 9.78 9.75 -14.43
CA LEU A 7 11.15 9.38 -14.69
C LEU A 7 11.97 10.64 -14.98
N SER A 8 13.08 10.80 -14.28
CA SER A 8 14.21 11.55 -14.84
C SER A 8 14.73 10.74 -16.03
N ALA A 9 15.10 11.38 -17.13
CA ALA A 9 15.40 10.73 -18.41
C ALA A 9 16.41 9.56 -18.35
N HIS A 10 17.25 9.50 -17.32
CA HIS A 10 18.28 8.47 -17.16
C HIS A 10 17.79 7.18 -16.46
N LYS A 11 16.71 7.26 -15.67
CA LYS A 11 16.16 6.12 -14.89
C LYS A 11 14.99 5.43 -15.60
N THR A 12 14.48 6.04 -16.68
CA THR A 12 13.37 5.51 -17.52
C THR A 12 13.73 4.20 -18.20
N GLU A 13 14.97 4.07 -18.67
CA GLU A 13 15.42 2.93 -19.46
C GLU A 13 15.48 1.63 -18.66
N VAL A 14 15.93 1.69 -17.41
CA VAL A 14 16.08 0.49 -16.55
C VAL A 14 14.71 -0.07 -16.17
N PHE A 15 13.75 0.79 -15.85
CA PHE A 15 12.43 0.35 -15.42
C PHE A 15 11.55 -0.08 -16.60
N SER A 16 11.68 0.56 -17.79
CA SER A 16 10.98 0.13 -19.00
C SER A 16 11.42 -1.27 -19.45
N GLN A 17 12.70 -1.60 -19.32
CA GLN A 17 13.21 -2.95 -19.63
C GLN A 17 12.67 -4.02 -18.68
N GLN A 18 12.43 -3.71 -17.40
CA GLN A 18 11.82 -4.62 -16.44
C GLN A 18 10.31 -4.78 -16.66
N CYS A 19 9.63 -3.74 -17.18
CA CYS A 19 8.17 -3.72 -17.43
C CYS A 19 7.77 -4.07 -18.87
N GLU A 20 8.71 -4.39 -19.76
CA GLU A 20 8.44 -4.79 -21.16
C GLU A 20 7.79 -6.17 -21.31
N SER A 21 7.54 -6.89 -20.20
CA SER A 21 6.70 -8.08 -20.26
C SER A 21 5.25 -7.68 -20.61
N ASN A 22 4.69 -8.27 -21.65
CA ASN A 22 3.26 -8.19 -22.00
C ASN A 22 2.36 -8.86 -20.93
N GLU A 23 2.89 -9.05 -19.73
CA GLU A 23 2.18 -9.67 -18.63
C GLU A 23 1.18 -8.69 -18.00
N LYS A 24 -0.02 -9.19 -17.74
CA LYS A 24 -1.06 -8.39 -17.08
C LYS A 24 -0.64 -8.10 -15.65
N PRO A 25 -0.94 -6.90 -15.13
CA PRO A 25 -0.79 -6.59 -13.71
C PRO A 25 -1.54 -7.61 -12.85
N ILE A 26 -0.90 -8.07 -11.77
CA ILE A 26 -1.48 -9.05 -10.83
C ILE A 26 -1.45 -8.45 -9.43
N ILE A 27 -2.56 -8.58 -8.71
CA ILE A 27 -2.62 -8.28 -7.27
C ILE A 27 -2.99 -9.58 -6.57
N ARG A 28 -2.25 -9.92 -5.52
CA ARG A 28 -2.48 -11.14 -4.74
C ARG A 28 -1.94 -11.03 -3.31
N GLU A 29 -2.49 -11.84 -2.43
CA GLU A 29 -1.94 -12.05 -1.10
C GLU A 29 -0.65 -12.86 -1.17
N LEU A 30 0.24 -12.60 -0.22
CA LEU A 30 1.53 -13.25 -0.05
C LEU A 30 1.59 -13.94 1.31
N GLU A 31 2.18 -15.13 1.32
CA GLU A 31 2.61 -15.77 2.57
C GLU A 31 3.83 -15.04 3.17
N LEU A 32 4.05 -15.17 4.48
CA LEU A 32 5.11 -14.44 5.19
C LEU A 32 6.49 -14.57 4.56
N ASP A 33 6.88 -15.78 4.14
CA ASP A 33 8.21 -16.01 3.55
C ASP A 33 8.31 -15.40 2.16
N GLU A 34 7.22 -15.42 1.40
CA GLU A 34 7.14 -14.80 0.09
C GLU A 34 7.16 -13.28 0.21
N ALA A 35 6.38 -12.71 1.15
CA ALA A 35 6.37 -11.29 1.43
C ALA A 35 7.77 -10.78 1.78
N GLN A 36 8.49 -11.48 2.65
CA GLN A 36 9.88 -11.14 2.98
C GLN A 36 10.78 -11.16 1.75
N THR A 37 10.70 -12.21 0.94
CA THR A 37 11.53 -12.36 -0.26
C THR A 37 11.28 -11.23 -1.27
N GLU A 38 10.03 -10.87 -1.50
CA GLU A 38 9.68 -9.79 -2.42
C GLU A 38 10.07 -8.40 -1.89
N LEU A 39 9.98 -8.19 -0.57
CA LEU A 39 10.48 -6.96 0.07
C LEU A 39 11.99 -6.81 -0.09
N GLU A 40 12.76 -7.87 0.14
CA GLU A 40 14.22 -7.86 -0.01
C GLU A 40 14.64 -7.51 -1.46
N LYS A 41 13.91 -8.05 -2.46
CA LYS A 41 14.13 -7.70 -3.87
C LYS A 41 13.85 -6.22 -4.14
N LEU A 42 12.69 -5.72 -3.71
CA LEU A 42 12.29 -4.33 -3.89
C LEU A 42 13.27 -3.38 -3.19
N LYS A 43 13.66 -3.68 -1.96
CA LYS A 43 14.65 -2.90 -1.20
C LYS A 43 15.98 -2.85 -1.92
N THR A 44 16.45 -4.00 -2.43
CA THR A 44 17.69 -4.09 -3.20
C THR A 44 17.62 -3.24 -4.46
N ASP A 45 16.50 -3.27 -5.18
CA ASP A 45 16.31 -2.45 -6.39
C ASP A 45 16.32 -0.96 -6.05
N ILE A 46 15.61 -0.55 -5.01
CA ILE A 46 15.58 0.85 -4.55
C ILE A 46 16.98 1.31 -4.16
N LEU A 47 17.71 0.54 -3.37
CA LEU A 47 19.04 0.90 -2.91
C LEU A 47 20.06 1.01 -4.06
N ASN A 48 20.00 0.11 -5.03
CA ASN A 48 20.97 0.08 -6.11
C ASN A 48 20.67 1.08 -7.24
N ASN A 49 19.38 1.33 -7.52
CA ASN A 49 18.98 2.02 -8.74
C ASN A 49 18.29 3.36 -8.49
N TRP A 50 17.78 3.62 -7.28
CA TRP A 50 16.90 4.73 -7.02
C TRP A 50 17.34 5.66 -5.89
N MET A 51 18.36 5.29 -5.09
CA MET A 51 18.84 6.15 -4.01
C MET A 51 19.26 7.53 -4.56
N PRO A 52 18.80 8.62 -3.96
CA PRO A 52 19.20 9.95 -4.34
C PRO A 52 20.67 10.20 -3.98
N ASN A 53 21.35 11.05 -4.76
CA ASN A 53 22.64 11.60 -4.33
C ASN A 53 22.42 12.49 -3.09
N SER A 54 23.47 12.75 -2.33
CA SER A 54 23.39 13.54 -1.09
C SER A 54 22.67 14.88 -1.24
N ASP A 55 22.83 15.53 -2.38
CA ASP A 55 22.26 16.85 -2.68
C ASP A 55 20.79 16.80 -3.13
N GLU A 56 20.27 15.60 -3.45
CA GLU A 56 18.89 15.37 -3.92
C GLU A 56 17.98 14.85 -2.80
N CYS A 57 18.50 14.57 -1.60
CA CYS A 57 17.73 14.00 -0.49
C CYS A 57 16.65 14.95 0.05
N GLU A 58 16.79 16.26 -0.13
CA GLU A 58 15.85 17.25 0.38
C GLU A 58 14.68 17.54 -0.57
N ASP A 59 14.77 17.12 -1.82
CA ASP A 59 13.67 17.28 -2.77
C ASP A 59 12.51 16.29 -2.50
N VAL A 60 11.39 16.52 -3.18
CA VAL A 60 10.17 15.68 -3.04
C VAL A 60 10.45 14.23 -3.40
N TRP A 61 11.34 14.00 -4.36
CA TRP A 61 11.70 12.68 -4.84
C TRP A 61 12.56 11.92 -3.82
N GLY A 62 13.60 12.56 -3.31
CA GLY A 62 14.46 11.99 -2.28
C GLY A 62 13.69 11.64 -1.02
N LYS A 63 12.80 12.52 -0.57
CA LYS A 63 11.90 12.25 0.56
C LYS A 63 11.02 11.03 0.31
N LYS A 64 10.43 10.90 -0.88
CA LYS A 64 9.62 9.74 -1.23
C LYS A 64 10.40 8.42 -1.15
N ILE A 65 11.64 8.40 -1.65
CA ILE A 65 12.50 7.21 -1.60
C ILE A 65 12.81 6.85 -0.15
N ILE A 66 13.20 7.83 0.67
CA ILE A 66 13.52 7.61 2.08
C ILE A 66 12.29 7.08 2.83
N THR A 67 11.12 7.71 2.66
CA THR A 67 9.88 7.25 3.30
C THR A 67 9.53 5.83 2.87
N THR A 68 9.63 5.52 1.57
CA THR A 68 9.39 4.15 1.08
C THR A 68 10.34 3.14 1.72
N SER A 69 11.63 3.47 1.85
CA SER A 69 12.60 2.58 2.49
C SER A 69 12.31 2.35 3.96
N LEU A 70 11.90 3.38 4.70
CA LEU A 70 11.51 3.26 6.11
C LEU A 70 10.25 2.39 6.29
N LEU A 71 9.27 2.51 5.39
CA LEU A 71 8.08 1.66 5.42
C LEU A 71 8.43 0.19 5.12
N ILE A 72 9.34 -0.08 4.19
CA ILE A 72 9.85 -1.42 3.92
C ILE A 72 10.51 -2.01 5.16
N ASP A 73 11.38 -1.26 5.83
CA ASP A 73 12.04 -1.70 7.07
C ASP A 73 11.03 -2.00 8.18
N GLY A 74 9.97 -1.19 8.30
CA GLY A 74 8.87 -1.42 9.24
C GLY A 74 8.15 -2.75 8.97
N VAL A 75 7.77 -2.99 7.72
CA VAL A 75 7.09 -4.24 7.32
C VAL A 75 8.00 -5.46 7.52
N GLU A 76 9.30 -5.37 7.19
CA GLU A 76 10.25 -6.45 7.47
C GLU A 76 10.30 -6.80 8.97
N GLY A 77 10.30 -5.78 9.84
CA GLY A 77 10.25 -5.97 11.30
C GLY A 77 8.97 -6.66 11.76
N HIS A 78 7.82 -6.30 11.19
CA HIS A 78 6.53 -6.96 11.48
C HIS A 78 6.50 -8.43 11.01
N ILE A 79 7.00 -8.71 9.81
CA ILE A 79 7.11 -10.08 9.29
C ILE A 79 7.97 -10.96 10.23
N GLN A 80 9.13 -10.44 10.65
CA GLN A 80 10.01 -11.17 11.59
C GLN A 80 9.32 -11.43 12.92
N THR A 81 8.62 -10.43 13.46
CA THR A 81 7.84 -10.57 14.69
C THR A 81 6.75 -11.62 14.55
N GLN A 82 5.99 -11.61 13.47
CA GLN A 82 4.94 -12.61 13.22
C GLN A 82 5.49 -14.02 13.06
N LYS A 83 6.63 -14.20 12.38
CA LYS A 83 7.31 -15.49 12.30
C LYS A 83 7.66 -16.03 13.67
N GLN A 84 8.26 -15.21 14.53
CA GLN A 84 8.60 -15.59 15.90
C GLN A 84 7.35 -15.94 16.73
N LEU A 85 6.26 -15.19 16.56
CA LEU A 85 5.00 -15.44 17.26
C LEU A 85 4.31 -16.71 16.77
N ARG A 86 4.33 -17.03 15.47
CA ARG A 86 3.80 -18.29 14.92
C ARG A 86 4.53 -19.51 15.50
N ASP A 87 5.83 -19.41 15.74
CA ASP A 87 6.63 -20.48 16.37
C ASP A 87 6.32 -20.63 17.87
N SER A 88 5.75 -19.61 18.50
CA SER A 88 5.31 -19.66 19.89
C SER A 88 3.89 -20.24 19.98
N LYS A 89 3.71 -21.29 20.82
CA LYS A 89 2.39 -21.95 21.00
C LYS A 89 1.29 -21.05 21.60
N ASN A 90 1.57 -19.79 21.90
CA ASN A 90 0.68 -18.84 22.56
C ASN A 90 0.38 -17.60 21.72
N PHE A 91 0.24 -17.74 20.40
CA PHE A 91 -0.14 -16.62 19.55
C PHE A 91 -1.58 -16.16 19.86
N SER A 92 -1.71 -14.96 20.43
CA SER A 92 -3.00 -14.28 20.68
C SER A 92 -3.04 -12.87 20.07
N GLY A 93 -2.15 -12.59 19.11
CA GLY A 93 -2.05 -11.29 18.45
C GLY A 93 -2.89 -11.17 17.17
N THR A 94 -2.97 -9.96 16.65
CA THR A 94 -3.58 -9.70 15.34
C THR A 94 -2.72 -10.32 14.24
N GLU A 95 -3.32 -11.12 13.37
CA GLU A 95 -2.63 -11.69 12.21
C GLU A 95 -2.63 -10.65 11.09
N HIS A 96 -1.44 -10.19 10.70
CA HIS A 96 -1.27 -9.30 9.56
C HIS A 96 -1.21 -10.11 8.27
N LYS A 97 -1.84 -9.57 7.24
CA LYS A 97 -1.86 -10.09 5.87
C LYS A 97 -1.09 -9.15 4.96
N TYR A 98 -0.53 -9.69 3.91
CA TYR A 98 0.30 -8.96 2.96
C TYR A 98 -0.28 -9.08 1.57
N THR A 99 -0.63 -7.96 0.94
CA THR A 99 -1.15 -7.94 -0.43
C THR A 99 -0.19 -7.14 -1.29
N ALA A 100 0.25 -7.72 -2.40
CA ALA A 100 1.20 -7.09 -3.31
C ALA A 100 0.65 -6.95 -4.73
N PHE A 101 1.06 -5.86 -5.37
CA PHE A 101 0.82 -5.56 -6.77
C PHE A 101 2.09 -5.79 -7.57
N PHE A 102 1.99 -6.61 -8.62
CA PHE A 102 3.07 -6.97 -9.51
C PHE A 102 2.86 -6.46 -10.94
N MET A 103 3.94 -6.08 -11.58
CA MET A 103 4.04 -5.90 -13.03
C MET A 103 5.10 -6.87 -13.55
N GLY A 104 4.66 -7.89 -14.28
CA GLY A 104 5.52 -9.03 -14.57
C GLY A 104 5.98 -9.73 -13.28
N SER A 105 7.26 -9.97 -13.16
CA SER A 105 7.87 -10.57 -11.96
C SER A 105 8.23 -9.58 -10.86
N SER A 106 8.07 -8.27 -11.10
CA SER A 106 8.49 -7.22 -10.17
C SER A 106 7.35 -6.76 -9.28
N MET A 107 7.55 -6.80 -7.96
CA MET A 107 6.64 -6.19 -7.01
C MET A 107 6.72 -4.65 -7.11
N ILE A 108 5.56 -4.00 -7.27
CA ILE A 108 5.44 -2.56 -7.49
C ILE A 108 4.86 -1.84 -6.28
N ALA A 109 4.01 -2.52 -5.53
CA ALA A 109 3.41 -1.97 -4.31
C ALA A 109 3.05 -3.10 -3.36
N MET A 110 2.97 -2.79 -2.07
CA MET A 110 2.51 -3.71 -1.04
C MET A 110 1.66 -2.97 -0.02
N ALA A 111 0.65 -3.67 0.50
CA ALA A 111 -0.10 -3.29 1.68
C ALA A 111 0.04 -4.39 2.75
N GLU A 112 0.37 -3.98 3.95
CA GLU A 112 0.25 -4.76 5.17
C GLU A 112 -1.05 -4.35 5.85
N TRP A 113 -1.91 -5.32 6.18
CA TRP A 113 -3.23 -5.05 6.70
C TRP A 113 -3.75 -6.16 7.60
N TYR A 114 -4.79 -5.87 8.37
CA TYR A 114 -5.49 -6.84 9.20
C TYR A 114 -6.98 -6.55 9.29
N GLU A 115 -7.75 -7.55 9.65
CA GLU A 115 -9.19 -7.44 9.87
C GLU A 115 -9.45 -6.86 11.26
N ASN A 116 -10.27 -5.82 11.32
CA ASN A 116 -10.53 -5.08 12.55
C ASN A 116 -11.81 -5.57 13.23
N TYR A 117 -11.78 -6.76 13.81
CA TYR A 117 -12.98 -7.39 14.37
C TYR A 117 -13.52 -6.74 15.66
N ASN A 118 -12.69 -6.07 16.45
CA ASN A 118 -13.05 -5.54 17.78
C ASN A 118 -12.08 -4.47 18.28
N SER A 119 -11.62 -3.56 17.45
CA SER A 119 -10.69 -2.58 17.98
C SER A 119 -11.47 -1.50 18.73
N TYR A 120 -11.15 -1.36 20.02
CA TYR A 120 -11.48 -0.15 20.79
C TYR A 120 -10.90 1.13 20.15
N ARG A 121 -10.09 1.00 19.10
CA ARG A 121 -9.44 2.07 18.36
C ARG A 121 -10.34 2.66 17.28
N TYR A 122 -11.16 1.83 16.62
CA TYR A 122 -12.05 2.26 15.54
C TYR A 122 -13.46 1.78 15.87
N ASP A 123 -14.39 2.72 15.96
CA ASP A 123 -15.82 2.42 16.19
C ASP A 123 -16.48 1.80 14.94
N THR A 124 -15.69 1.61 13.89
CA THR A 124 -16.11 1.09 12.59
C THR A 124 -15.48 -0.27 12.34
N ARG A 125 -16.29 -1.22 11.89
CA ARG A 125 -15.82 -2.45 11.28
C ARG A 125 -15.14 -2.13 9.96
N GLY A 126 -14.14 -2.90 9.58
CA GLY A 126 -13.40 -2.71 8.34
C GLY A 126 -12.07 -3.43 8.36
N ILE A 127 -11.24 -3.14 7.41
CA ILE A 127 -9.83 -3.53 7.44
C ILE A 127 -8.96 -2.33 7.81
N THR A 128 -7.92 -2.58 8.58
CA THR A 128 -6.90 -1.57 8.88
C THR A 128 -5.68 -1.84 8.02
N ILE A 129 -5.25 -0.84 7.28
CA ILE A 129 -3.97 -0.86 6.59
C ILE A 129 -2.93 -0.25 7.52
N GLU A 130 -2.00 -1.08 7.97
CA GLU A 130 -0.88 -0.67 8.84
C GLU A 130 0.20 0.04 8.03
N ASN A 131 0.58 -0.55 6.90
CA ASN A 131 1.56 0.01 5.99
C ASN A 131 1.09 -0.15 4.54
N ILE A 132 1.26 0.90 3.74
CA ILE A 132 1.07 0.84 2.29
C ILE A 132 2.14 1.67 1.61
N PHE A 133 2.82 1.09 0.66
CA PHE A 133 3.83 1.79 -0.12
C PHE A 133 3.84 1.31 -1.57
N SER A 134 4.44 2.11 -2.42
CA SER A 134 4.65 1.78 -3.83
C SER A 134 6.07 2.13 -4.25
N HIS A 135 6.58 1.40 -5.24
CA HIS A 135 7.86 1.70 -5.87
C HIS A 135 7.90 3.20 -6.26
N PRO A 136 8.94 3.93 -5.84
CA PRO A 136 8.98 5.39 -6.02
C PRO A 136 8.88 5.81 -7.50
N GLY A 137 9.40 5.01 -8.43
CA GLY A 137 9.35 5.25 -9.87
C GLY A 137 7.99 4.98 -10.54
N VAL A 138 6.98 4.45 -9.82
CA VAL A 138 5.69 4.09 -10.42
C VAL A 138 4.56 4.97 -9.86
N LYS A 139 3.90 5.71 -10.75
CA LYS A 139 2.74 6.52 -10.39
C LYS A 139 1.45 5.71 -10.48
N GLY A 140 0.58 5.86 -9.48
CA GLY A 140 -0.76 5.28 -9.47
C GLY A 140 -0.83 3.86 -8.90
N ALA A 141 0.30 3.21 -8.61
CA ALA A 141 0.30 1.87 -8.05
C ALA A 141 -0.41 1.80 -6.69
N GLY A 142 -0.20 2.80 -5.82
CA GLY A 142 -0.88 2.88 -4.53
C GLY A 142 -2.41 3.00 -4.68
N SER A 143 -2.91 3.77 -5.66
CA SER A 143 -4.36 3.90 -5.90
C SER A 143 -4.97 2.59 -6.43
N ILE A 144 -4.25 1.85 -7.26
CA ILE A 144 -4.68 0.54 -7.76
C ILE A 144 -4.76 -0.45 -6.60
N LEU A 145 -3.74 -0.47 -5.74
CA LEU A 145 -3.71 -1.34 -4.58
C LEU A 145 -4.82 -0.95 -3.59
N MET A 146 -5.05 0.35 -3.36
CA MET A 146 -6.14 0.82 -2.52
C MET A 146 -7.51 0.39 -3.06
N GLU A 147 -7.74 0.46 -4.38
CA GLU A 147 -8.98 -0.03 -4.99
C GLU A 147 -9.18 -1.54 -4.73
N TYR A 148 -8.11 -2.32 -4.81
CA TYR A 148 -8.15 -3.74 -4.45
C TYR A 148 -8.50 -3.92 -2.97
N MET A 149 -7.88 -3.15 -2.06
CA MET A 149 -8.14 -3.24 -0.61
C MET A 149 -9.59 -2.88 -0.26
N VAL A 150 -10.17 -1.86 -0.90
CA VAL A 150 -11.58 -1.50 -0.74
C VAL A 150 -12.50 -2.67 -1.15
N ASN A 151 -12.19 -3.32 -2.27
CA ASN A 151 -12.97 -4.49 -2.70
C ASN A 151 -12.74 -5.72 -1.80
N THR A 152 -11.55 -5.88 -1.23
CA THR A 152 -11.29 -6.90 -0.21
C THR A 152 -12.15 -6.68 1.02
N SER A 153 -12.23 -5.44 1.53
CA SER A 153 -13.11 -5.06 2.65
C SER A 153 -14.59 -5.32 2.32
N GLU A 154 -15.03 -4.98 1.11
CA GLU A 154 -16.42 -5.30 0.65
C GLU A 154 -16.69 -6.80 0.66
N ASN A 155 -15.75 -7.62 0.16
CA ASN A 155 -15.89 -9.06 0.10
C ASN A 155 -15.89 -9.73 1.49
N LEU A 156 -15.27 -9.10 2.48
CA LEU A 156 -15.32 -9.51 3.89
C LEU A 156 -16.64 -9.09 4.58
N GLY A 157 -17.52 -8.35 3.89
CA GLY A 157 -18.78 -7.86 4.43
C GLY A 157 -18.67 -6.53 5.17
N GLU A 158 -17.56 -5.83 5.04
CA GLU A 158 -17.24 -4.58 5.74
C GLU A 158 -17.49 -3.32 4.87
N LEU A 159 -18.34 -3.45 3.84
CA LEU A 159 -18.85 -2.36 2.99
C LEU A 159 -17.76 -1.49 2.32
N GLY A 160 -16.56 -2.05 2.13
CA GLY A 160 -15.43 -1.33 1.54
C GLY A 160 -14.72 -0.39 2.52
N VAL A 161 -15.04 -0.42 3.81
CA VAL A 161 -14.46 0.47 4.83
C VAL A 161 -12.99 0.14 5.05
N ILE A 162 -12.15 1.18 5.00
CA ILE A 162 -10.69 1.13 5.23
C ILE A 162 -10.32 2.12 6.32
N CYS A 163 -9.52 1.68 7.29
CA CYS A 163 -8.89 2.51 8.30
C CYS A 163 -7.39 2.58 8.07
N VAL A 164 -6.78 3.73 8.33
CA VAL A 164 -5.32 3.95 8.29
C VAL A 164 -4.89 4.83 9.45
N ASP A 165 -3.63 4.68 9.86
CA ASP A 165 -2.92 5.65 10.71
C ASP A 165 -1.94 6.41 9.80
N ALA A 166 -2.33 7.60 9.37
CA ALA A 166 -1.63 8.32 8.31
C ALA A 166 -0.42 9.08 8.84
N LEU A 167 0.71 8.95 8.18
CA LEU A 167 1.82 9.89 8.35
C LEU A 167 1.36 11.28 7.91
N GLU A 168 1.86 12.35 8.55
CA GLU A 168 1.46 13.73 8.28
C GLU A 168 1.58 14.09 6.80
N GLU A 169 2.67 13.70 6.16
CA GLU A 169 2.91 13.92 4.73
C GLU A 169 1.98 13.13 3.81
N ALA A 170 1.35 12.04 4.29
CA ALA A 170 0.43 11.20 3.53
C ALA A 170 -1.04 11.64 3.65
N ILE A 171 -1.39 12.46 4.65
CA ILE A 171 -2.77 12.89 4.92
C ILE A 171 -3.45 13.42 3.65
N LYS A 172 -2.79 14.35 2.93
CA LYS A 172 -3.36 14.91 1.69
C LYS A 172 -3.61 13.88 0.61
N ALA A 173 -2.78 12.85 0.51
CA ALA A 173 -2.98 11.77 -0.45
C ALA A 173 -4.20 10.92 -0.08
N TYR A 174 -4.39 10.62 1.20
CA TYR A 174 -5.57 9.92 1.68
C TYR A 174 -6.85 10.76 1.53
N GLU A 175 -6.81 12.07 1.82
CA GLU A 175 -7.95 12.96 1.56
C GLU A 175 -8.35 12.96 0.08
N GLN A 176 -7.39 12.93 -0.85
CA GLN A 176 -7.67 12.83 -2.29
C GLN A 176 -8.38 11.51 -2.64
N LEU A 177 -8.07 10.43 -1.94
CA LEU A 177 -8.74 9.14 -2.07
C LEU A 177 -10.13 9.11 -1.41
N GLY A 178 -10.49 10.12 -0.60
CA GLY A 178 -11.79 10.22 0.06
C GLY A 178 -11.79 9.80 1.52
N PHE A 179 -10.63 9.57 2.10
CA PHE A 179 -10.53 9.37 3.55
C PHE A 179 -10.90 10.65 4.30
N LYS A 180 -11.48 10.47 5.47
CA LYS A 180 -11.81 11.53 6.41
C LYS A 180 -11.04 11.30 7.71
N MET A 181 -10.52 12.38 8.28
CA MET A 181 -9.87 12.36 9.59
C MET A 181 -10.89 12.03 10.67
N ASP A 182 -10.50 11.22 11.63
CA ASP A 182 -11.28 10.99 12.85
C ASP A 182 -11.33 12.27 13.70
N GLU A 183 -12.48 12.58 14.30
CA GLU A 183 -12.68 13.80 15.10
C GLU A 183 -11.75 13.86 16.34
N TYR A 184 -11.29 12.72 16.83
CA TYR A 184 -10.51 12.61 18.05
C TYR A 184 -9.03 12.23 17.81
N SER A 185 -8.61 12.18 16.56
CA SER A 185 -7.25 11.79 16.19
C SER A 185 -6.63 12.79 15.20
N SER A 186 -5.32 12.94 15.28
CA SER A 186 -4.54 13.72 14.32
C SER A 186 -3.94 12.88 13.19
N SER A 187 -4.10 11.56 13.23
CA SER A 187 -3.50 10.64 12.27
C SER A 187 -4.46 9.55 11.77
N GLN A 188 -5.46 9.19 12.57
CA GLN A 188 -6.42 8.17 12.16
C GLN A 188 -7.38 8.70 11.11
N MET A 189 -7.48 7.98 10.00
CA MET A 189 -8.37 8.33 8.90
C MET A 189 -9.18 7.11 8.48
N THR A 190 -10.42 7.36 8.09
CA THR A 190 -11.35 6.31 7.62
C THR A 190 -11.88 6.65 6.24
N LEU A 191 -11.85 5.68 5.34
CA LEU A 191 -12.55 5.70 4.05
C LEU A 191 -13.84 4.89 4.18
N THR A 192 -14.98 5.54 3.91
CA THR A 192 -16.25 4.90 3.63
C THR A 192 -16.61 5.23 2.19
N PRO A 193 -16.47 4.28 1.23
CA PRO A 193 -16.60 4.61 -0.20
C PRO A 193 -17.94 5.23 -0.57
N SER A 194 -19.04 4.79 0.06
CA SER A 194 -20.38 5.35 -0.13
C SER A 194 -20.49 6.83 0.27
N ASP A 195 -19.65 7.30 1.20
CA ASP A 195 -19.68 8.64 1.77
C ASP A 195 -18.55 9.55 1.25
N SER A 196 -17.87 9.11 0.19
CA SER A 196 -16.66 9.74 -0.37
C SER A 196 -16.94 10.88 -1.36
N GLU A 197 -18.13 11.46 -1.34
CA GLU A 197 -18.52 12.59 -2.21
C GLU A 197 -18.37 12.30 -3.71
N GLY A 198 -18.65 11.06 -4.12
CA GLY A 198 -18.59 10.62 -5.51
C GLY A 198 -17.19 10.31 -6.02
N LYS A 199 -16.19 10.20 -5.13
CA LYS A 199 -14.84 9.74 -5.52
C LYS A 199 -14.79 8.25 -5.83
N TRP A 200 -15.75 7.49 -5.28
CA TRP A 200 -15.90 6.06 -5.48
C TRP A 200 -17.28 5.73 -6.05
N TYR A 201 -17.36 4.71 -6.88
CA TYR A 201 -18.61 4.17 -7.39
C TYR A 201 -18.52 2.66 -7.56
N LYS A 202 -19.67 1.97 -7.53
CA LYS A 202 -19.72 0.55 -7.89
C LYS A 202 -19.93 0.41 -9.39
N ASN A 203 -19.08 -0.42 -10.03
CA ASN A 203 -19.24 -0.79 -11.44
C ASN A 203 -20.39 -1.80 -11.63
N LYS A 204 -20.57 -2.31 -12.84
CA LYS A 204 -21.63 -3.29 -13.18
C LYS A 204 -21.44 -4.64 -12.48
N GLU A 205 -20.23 -4.97 -12.13
CA GLU A 205 -19.83 -6.16 -11.40
C GLU A 205 -19.92 -5.98 -9.87
N SER A 206 -20.51 -4.85 -9.41
CA SER A 206 -20.59 -4.45 -7.99
C SER A 206 -19.25 -4.21 -7.29
N GLU A 207 -18.18 -4.02 -8.05
CA GLU A 207 -16.88 -3.67 -7.52
C GLU A 207 -16.75 -2.15 -7.34
N TRP A 208 -16.12 -1.73 -6.27
CA TRP A 208 -15.73 -0.33 -6.06
C TRP A 208 -14.63 0.08 -7.03
N LYS A 209 -14.80 1.25 -7.63
CA LYS A 209 -13.84 1.88 -8.54
C LYS A 209 -13.58 3.32 -8.12
N PHE A 210 -12.31 3.69 -8.09
CA PHE A 210 -11.88 5.06 -7.79
C PHE A 210 -11.90 5.93 -9.04
N ILE A 211 -12.45 7.16 -8.93
CA ILE A 211 -12.45 8.15 -10.00
C ILE A 211 -11.18 9.00 -9.88
N SER A 212 -10.14 8.62 -10.61
CA SER A 212 -8.96 9.49 -10.74
C SER A 212 -9.27 10.67 -11.70
N LYS A 213 -9.18 11.89 -11.18
CA LYS A 213 -9.27 13.10 -12.00
C LYS A 213 -7.99 13.34 -12.80
#